data_ce10995cdd3a35fc32bd0ffc1c000ce0
#
_entry.id   ce10995cdd3a35fc32bd0ffc1c000ce0
#
_cell.length_a   1.000
_cell.length_b   1.000
_cell.length_c   1.000
_cell.angle_alpha   90.00
_cell.angle_beta   90.00
_cell.angle_gamma   90.00
#
_symmetry.space_group_name_H-M   'P 1'
#
loop_
_entity.id
_entity.type
_entity.pdbx_description
1 polymer ?
#
loop_
_entity_poly.entity_id
_entity_poly.type
_entity_poly.pdbx_seq_one_letter_code
_entity_poly.pdbx_strand_id
1 'polypeptide(L)'
;YEIHEEYLLSLQQGSWAYMSRCLCMLKDISDAHYIFLNDVCNITSCIPLRKESKIFQLWHACGAFKKFGMSTSDLIFGDSRKNQEKFPYYRNQTYVTVSSPEISWAYEEAMDLKGTDTQIVATGISRTDVFYDKDFIKKAKETVYSLCPQTRGKKIILYAPTFRGRVVKAEGPDQLNIQAMMDSLGDEYILLIKHHPFVKKRPDIPDECKDFALDISEKLEIDQLLCSSDICISDYSSLVFEYSLFERPMIFFAYDLDDYFDWRGFYYDYGELTPGPVVAET
;
A
#
# COMPACT_ATOMS: atom_id res chain seq x y z
N TYR A 1 22.67 20.46 3.94
CA TYR A 1 21.55 20.39 2.99
C TYR A 1 20.34 21.02 3.67
N GLU A 2 19.55 21.79 2.93
CA GLU A 2 18.22 22.24 3.33
C GLU A 2 17.22 21.23 2.79
N ILE A 3 16.26 20.78 3.64
CA ILE A 3 15.25 19.79 3.29
C ILE A 3 13.90 20.49 3.27
N HIS A 4 13.20 20.38 2.14
CA HIS A 4 11.83 20.84 1.96
C HIS A 4 10.92 19.62 1.82
N GLU A 5 9.87 19.57 2.62
CA GLU A 5 8.85 18.52 2.56
C GLU A 5 7.57 19.07 1.96
N GLU A 6 7.13 18.47 0.85
CA GLU A 6 5.92 18.86 0.15
C GLU A 6 4.88 17.73 0.14
N TYR A 7 3.68 18.07 0.60
CA TYR A 7 2.53 17.16 0.59
C TYR A 7 1.53 17.62 -0.46
N LEU A 8 1.42 16.88 -1.56
CA LEU A 8 0.41 17.14 -2.57
C LEU A 8 -0.96 16.72 -2.06
N LEU A 9 -1.84 17.70 -1.92
CA LEU A 9 -3.23 17.45 -1.57
C LEU A 9 -3.97 16.75 -2.71
N SER A 10 -4.95 15.90 -2.40
CA SER A 10 -5.80 15.36 -3.44
C SER A 10 -6.72 16.45 -4.01
N LEU A 11 -7.14 16.31 -5.27
CA LEU A 11 -8.14 17.20 -5.89
C LEU A 11 -9.47 17.25 -5.11
N GLN A 12 -9.75 16.22 -4.31
CA GLN A 12 -10.93 16.16 -3.44
C GLN A 12 -10.92 17.23 -2.33
N GLN A 13 -9.74 17.77 -1.99
CA GLN A 13 -9.60 18.85 -1.00
C GLN A 13 -9.76 20.25 -1.62
N GLY A 14 -10.07 20.33 -2.91
CA GLY A 14 -10.35 21.56 -3.64
C GLY A 14 -9.27 21.91 -4.67
N SER A 15 -9.70 22.26 -5.86
CA SER A 15 -8.82 22.53 -7.01
C SER A 15 -7.81 23.66 -6.74
N TRP A 16 -8.25 24.72 -6.05
CA TRP A 16 -7.37 25.87 -5.73
C TRP A 16 -6.29 25.50 -4.72
N ALA A 17 -6.61 24.72 -3.69
CA ALA A 17 -5.63 24.25 -2.71
C ALA A 17 -4.60 23.33 -3.38
N TYR A 18 -5.05 22.42 -4.25
CA TYR A 18 -4.17 21.58 -5.05
C TYR A 18 -3.24 22.39 -5.96
N MET A 19 -3.79 23.35 -6.71
CA MET A 19 -3.02 24.24 -7.60
C MET A 19 -1.97 25.04 -6.83
N SER A 20 -2.33 25.60 -5.67
CA SER A 20 -1.38 26.32 -4.81
C SER A 20 -0.23 25.45 -4.38
N ARG A 21 -0.49 24.21 -3.95
CA ARG A 21 0.57 23.24 -3.58
C ARG A 21 1.44 22.86 -4.76
N CYS A 22 0.86 22.66 -5.94
CA CYS A 22 1.63 22.42 -7.14
C CYS A 22 2.60 23.57 -7.47
N LEU A 23 2.18 24.80 -7.28
CA LEU A 23 3.04 25.98 -7.50
C LEU A 23 4.17 26.08 -6.46
N CYS A 24 3.89 25.78 -5.17
CA CYS A 24 4.93 25.69 -4.14
C CYS A 24 5.96 24.62 -4.50
N MET A 25 5.50 23.42 -4.81
CA MET A 25 6.36 22.31 -5.23
C MET A 25 7.22 22.67 -6.45
N LEU A 26 6.65 23.31 -7.45
CA LEU A 26 7.40 23.75 -8.64
C LEU A 26 8.53 24.74 -8.27
N LYS A 27 8.27 25.64 -7.32
CA LYS A 27 9.28 26.56 -6.82
C LYS A 27 10.42 25.80 -6.14
N ASP A 28 10.10 24.85 -5.26
CA ASP A 28 11.11 24.08 -4.52
C ASP A 28 11.91 23.15 -5.44
N ILE A 29 11.27 22.56 -6.45
CA ILE A 29 11.93 21.74 -7.47
C ILE A 29 12.88 22.57 -8.34
N SER A 30 12.61 23.86 -8.53
CA SER A 30 13.32 24.71 -9.50
C SER A 30 14.84 24.81 -9.24
N ASP A 31 15.27 24.68 -8.00
CA ASP A 31 16.68 24.70 -7.58
C ASP A 31 17.14 23.47 -6.80
N ALA A 32 16.26 22.50 -6.59
CA ALA A 32 16.58 21.26 -5.93
C ALA A 32 17.62 20.43 -6.71
N HIS A 33 18.64 19.93 -6.02
CA HIS A 33 19.59 18.95 -6.57
C HIS A 33 19.04 17.53 -6.49
N TYR A 34 18.33 17.20 -5.42
CA TYR A 34 17.78 15.87 -5.16
C TYR A 34 16.29 15.99 -4.86
N ILE A 35 15.50 15.20 -5.56
CA ILE A 35 14.04 15.15 -5.43
C ILE A 35 13.68 13.70 -5.12
N PHE A 36 13.06 13.47 -3.97
CA PHE A 36 12.61 12.14 -3.55
C PHE A 36 11.10 12.04 -3.64
N LEU A 37 10.61 11.04 -4.35
CA LEU A 37 9.18 10.79 -4.56
C LEU A 37 8.82 9.44 -3.92
N ASN A 38 7.75 9.42 -3.12
CA ASN A 38 7.21 8.19 -2.54
C ASN A 38 5.98 7.67 -3.27
N ASP A 39 5.49 8.39 -4.26
CA ASP A 39 4.33 8.03 -5.09
C ASP A 39 4.44 8.69 -6.46
N VAL A 40 3.43 8.49 -7.30
CA VAL A 40 3.29 9.14 -8.61
C VAL A 40 3.25 10.66 -8.46
N CYS A 41 4.10 11.35 -9.21
CA CYS A 41 4.09 12.80 -9.28
C CYS A 41 4.07 13.30 -10.72
N ASN A 42 2.88 13.66 -11.21
CA ASN A 42 2.69 14.15 -12.58
C ASN A 42 3.43 15.47 -12.83
N ILE A 43 3.65 16.27 -11.80
CA ILE A 43 4.31 17.58 -11.95
C ILE A 43 5.73 17.41 -12.44
N THR A 44 6.50 16.51 -11.81
CA THR A 44 7.90 16.24 -12.21
C THR A 44 8.02 15.66 -13.61
N SER A 45 6.97 14.99 -14.08
CA SER A 45 6.92 14.41 -15.44
C SER A 45 6.55 15.43 -16.52
N CYS A 46 5.93 16.54 -16.15
CA CYS A 46 5.41 17.56 -17.09
C CYS A 46 6.36 18.75 -17.29
N ILE A 47 7.44 18.85 -16.52
CA ILE A 47 8.37 19.98 -16.59
C ILE A 47 9.76 19.53 -17.03
N PRO A 48 10.53 20.39 -17.72
CA PRO A 48 11.95 20.17 -17.90
C PRO A 48 12.69 20.36 -16.57
N LEU A 49 13.56 19.43 -16.24
CA LEU A 49 14.44 19.56 -15.06
C LEU A 49 15.82 20.09 -15.44
N ARG A 50 16.51 20.69 -14.48
CA ARG A 50 17.93 21.01 -14.66
C ARG A 50 18.75 19.74 -14.78
N LYS A 51 19.87 19.80 -15.50
CA LYS A 51 20.77 18.66 -15.69
C LYS A 51 21.36 18.12 -14.38
N GLU A 52 21.52 19.00 -13.41
CA GLU A 52 22.07 18.72 -12.08
C GLU A 52 21.06 18.06 -11.14
N SER A 53 19.75 18.25 -11.41
CA SER A 53 18.69 17.67 -10.59
C SER A 53 18.57 16.17 -10.83
N LYS A 54 18.39 15.41 -9.74
CA LYS A 54 18.20 13.96 -9.74
C LYS A 54 16.91 13.60 -9.05
N ILE A 55 16.05 12.82 -9.72
CA ILE A 55 14.82 12.29 -9.13
C ILE A 55 15.05 10.84 -8.69
N PHE A 56 14.70 10.59 -7.43
CA PHE A 56 14.67 9.28 -6.82
C PHE A 56 13.23 8.87 -6.56
N GLN A 57 12.72 7.91 -7.30
CA GLN A 57 11.42 7.30 -7.01
C GLN A 57 11.63 6.19 -5.98
N LEU A 58 11.27 6.48 -4.73
CA LEU A 58 11.40 5.53 -3.63
C LEU A 58 10.28 4.51 -3.60
N TRP A 59 9.13 4.90 -4.16
CA TRP A 59 7.90 4.11 -4.11
C TRP A 59 7.44 3.85 -2.66
N HIS A 60 6.46 2.97 -2.49
CA HIS A 60 5.84 2.71 -1.19
C HIS A 60 5.43 1.25 -0.97
N ALA A 61 5.76 0.35 -1.89
CA ALA A 61 5.45 -1.08 -1.80
C ALA A 61 6.72 -1.92 -1.88
N CYS A 62 6.86 -2.91 -1.01
CA CYS A 62 8.00 -3.83 -0.99
C CYS A 62 8.05 -4.74 -2.20
N GLY A 63 6.90 -5.10 -2.77
CA GLY A 63 6.79 -6.01 -3.90
C GLY A 63 5.90 -5.45 -5.00
N ALA A 64 5.85 -6.19 -6.10
CA ALA A 64 4.96 -5.93 -7.22
C ALA A 64 3.91 -7.04 -7.30
N PHE A 65 2.81 -6.91 -6.57
CA PHE A 65 1.73 -7.90 -6.57
C PHE A 65 0.72 -7.59 -7.67
N LYS A 66 -0.01 -6.49 -7.50
CA LYS A 66 -0.98 -5.98 -8.49
C LYS A 66 -0.27 -5.17 -9.56
N LYS A 67 -0.75 -5.24 -10.79
CA LYS A 67 -0.29 -4.34 -11.85
C LYS A 67 -0.58 -2.88 -11.51
N PHE A 68 0.31 -1.99 -11.92
CA PHE A 68 0.20 -0.55 -11.76
C PHE A 68 0.80 0.18 -12.97
N GLY A 69 0.63 1.50 -13.03
CA GLY A 69 1.18 2.32 -14.10
C GLY A 69 0.77 1.83 -15.50
N MET A 70 1.72 1.78 -16.42
CA MET A 70 1.51 1.34 -17.81
C MET A 70 1.06 -0.10 -17.93
N SER A 71 1.40 -0.96 -16.98
CA SER A 71 0.94 -2.36 -16.96
C SER A 71 -0.57 -2.52 -16.75
N THR A 72 -1.26 -1.45 -16.34
CA THR A 72 -2.73 -1.41 -16.25
C THR A 72 -3.40 -0.76 -17.45
N SER A 73 -2.63 -0.36 -18.46
CA SER A 73 -3.19 0.26 -19.66
C SER A 73 -4.22 -0.66 -20.32
N ASP A 74 -5.38 -0.09 -20.61
CA ASP A 74 -6.49 -0.78 -21.25
C ASP A 74 -7.17 -1.87 -20.40
N LEU A 75 -6.75 -2.06 -19.13
CA LEU A 75 -7.51 -2.83 -18.15
C LEU A 75 -8.66 -1.99 -17.56
N ILE A 76 -9.66 -2.66 -16.97
CA ILE A 76 -10.84 -1.98 -16.39
C ILE A 76 -10.44 -0.96 -15.32
N PHE A 77 -9.42 -1.26 -14.53
CA PHE A 77 -8.88 -0.37 -13.49
C PHE A 77 -8.11 0.82 -14.08
N GLY A 78 -7.33 0.60 -15.14
CA GLY A 78 -6.37 1.56 -15.68
C GLY A 78 -7.00 2.63 -16.57
N ASP A 79 -6.15 3.51 -17.05
CA ASP A 79 -6.49 4.47 -18.11
C ASP A 79 -6.06 3.91 -19.48
N SER A 80 -6.55 4.53 -20.56
CA SER A 80 -6.14 4.13 -21.90
C SER A 80 -4.64 4.36 -22.12
N ARG A 81 -3.99 3.44 -22.83
CA ARG A 81 -2.58 3.58 -23.22
C ARG A 81 -2.29 4.93 -23.84
N LYS A 82 -3.17 5.39 -24.75
CA LYS A 82 -3.05 6.69 -25.43
C LYS A 82 -3.00 7.87 -24.45
N ASN A 83 -3.80 7.82 -23.37
CA ASN A 83 -3.78 8.88 -22.36
C ASN A 83 -2.50 8.83 -21.53
N GLN A 84 -2.04 7.64 -21.13
CA GLN A 84 -0.82 7.49 -20.37
C GLN A 84 0.43 7.89 -21.15
N GLU A 85 0.49 7.61 -22.45
CA GLU A 85 1.56 8.07 -23.36
C GLU A 85 1.54 9.60 -23.52
N LYS A 86 0.35 10.20 -23.59
CA LYS A 86 0.18 11.67 -23.72
C LYS A 86 0.55 12.39 -22.41
N PHE A 87 0.24 11.81 -21.27
CA PHE A 87 0.49 12.34 -19.93
C PHE A 87 1.29 11.34 -19.09
N PRO A 88 2.56 11.15 -19.38
CA PRO A 88 3.38 10.13 -18.71
C PRO A 88 3.58 10.49 -17.24
N TYR A 89 3.42 9.48 -16.37
CA TYR A 89 3.48 9.65 -14.92
C TYR A 89 4.90 9.54 -14.34
N TYR A 90 5.81 8.87 -15.06
CA TYR A 90 7.13 8.48 -14.54
C TYR A 90 8.30 9.02 -15.37
N ARG A 91 8.08 10.11 -16.12
CA ARG A 91 9.15 10.76 -16.88
C ARG A 91 10.15 11.45 -15.93
N ASN A 92 11.37 11.63 -16.39
CA ASN A 92 12.45 12.36 -15.73
C ASN A 92 13.03 11.67 -14.47
N GLN A 93 12.66 10.44 -14.17
CA GLN A 93 13.25 9.71 -13.05
C GLN A 93 14.70 9.36 -13.36
N THR A 94 15.59 9.60 -12.39
CA THR A 94 17.01 9.22 -12.49
C THR A 94 17.21 7.83 -11.89
N TYR A 95 16.58 7.59 -10.73
CA TYR A 95 16.66 6.32 -10.02
C TYR A 95 15.26 5.86 -9.59
N VAL A 96 15.05 4.56 -9.66
CA VAL A 96 13.87 3.89 -9.08
C VAL A 96 14.39 2.85 -8.12
N THR A 97 14.00 2.92 -6.85
CA THR A 97 14.38 1.91 -5.86
C THR A 97 13.38 0.77 -5.82
N VAL A 98 13.89 -0.44 -5.68
CA VAL A 98 13.10 -1.67 -5.55
C VAL A 98 13.63 -2.52 -4.40
N SER A 99 12.81 -3.43 -3.89
CA SER A 99 13.20 -4.29 -2.77
C SER A 99 14.25 -5.33 -3.16
N SER A 100 14.19 -5.85 -4.39
CA SER A 100 15.15 -6.85 -4.89
C SER A 100 15.30 -6.74 -6.42
N PRO A 101 16.39 -7.28 -6.98
CA PRO A 101 16.58 -7.31 -8.43
C PRO A 101 15.49 -8.08 -9.18
N GLU A 102 14.91 -9.10 -8.55
CA GLU A 102 13.91 -10.01 -9.15
C GLU A 102 12.63 -9.30 -9.57
N ILE A 103 12.29 -8.18 -8.92
CA ILE A 103 11.07 -7.42 -9.26
C ILE A 103 11.32 -6.24 -10.20
N SER A 104 12.57 -6.00 -10.59
CA SER A 104 12.95 -4.82 -11.42
C SER A 104 12.17 -4.75 -12.73
N TRP A 105 11.92 -5.90 -13.36
CA TRP A 105 11.17 -5.98 -14.61
C TRP A 105 9.74 -5.45 -14.51
N ALA A 106 9.06 -5.66 -13.36
CA ALA A 106 7.71 -5.18 -13.14
C ALA A 106 7.67 -3.64 -13.04
N TYR A 107 8.70 -3.05 -12.43
CA TYR A 107 8.84 -1.59 -12.36
C TYR A 107 9.26 -0.99 -13.70
N GLU A 108 10.15 -1.66 -14.45
CA GLU A 108 10.50 -1.26 -15.81
C GLU A 108 9.27 -1.20 -16.71
N GLU A 109 8.41 -2.22 -16.66
CA GLU A 109 7.15 -2.27 -17.43
C GLU A 109 6.15 -1.22 -16.94
N ALA A 110 5.89 -1.16 -15.63
CA ALA A 110 4.89 -0.28 -15.05
C ALA A 110 5.20 1.21 -15.24
N MET A 111 6.47 1.57 -15.22
CA MET A 111 6.93 2.96 -15.29
C MET A 111 7.42 3.33 -16.70
N ASP A 112 7.29 2.42 -17.69
CA ASP A 112 7.73 2.62 -19.08
C ASP A 112 9.18 3.08 -19.19
N LEU A 113 10.08 2.38 -18.48
CA LEU A 113 11.49 2.77 -18.37
C LEU A 113 12.38 2.17 -19.45
N LYS A 114 11.85 1.25 -20.25
CA LYS A 114 12.63 0.57 -21.30
C LYS A 114 13.19 1.58 -22.30
N GLY A 115 14.51 1.57 -22.46
CA GLY A 115 15.20 2.48 -23.38
C GLY A 115 15.38 3.91 -22.86
N THR A 116 15.09 4.17 -21.59
CA THR A 116 15.42 5.41 -20.88
C THR A 116 16.76 5.31 -20.16
N ASP A 117 17.29 6.44 -19.68
CA ASP A 117 18.52 6.48 -18.86
C ASP A 117 18.24 6.22 -17.35
N THR A 118 17.00 5.91 -16.99
CA THR A 118 16.59 5.65 -15.59
C THR A 118 17.25 4.35 -15.10
N GLN A 119 17.82 4.40 -13.92
CA GLN A 119 18.45 3.24 -13.28
C GLN A 119 17.52 2.65 -12.21
N ILE A 120 17.23 1.35 -12.31
CA ILE A 120 16.51 0.62 -11.26
C ILE A 120 17.56 0.05 -10.30
N VAL A 121 17.44 0.38 -9.01
CA VAL A 121 18.43 0.03 -7.99
C VAL A 121 17.78 -0.73 -6.85
N ALA A 122 18.24 -1.94 -6.60
CA ALA A 122 17.74 -2.79 -5.52
C ALA A 122 18.42 -2.41 -4.20
N THR A 123 17.86 -1.42 -3.51
CA THR A 123 18.36 -0.92 -2.22
C THR A 123 17.49 -1.30 -1.04
N GLY A 124 16.42 -2.06 -1.28
CA GLY A 124 15.32 -2.20 -0.31
C GLY A 124 14.33 -1.04 -0.41
N ILE A 125 13.31 -1.08 0.41
CA ILE A 125 12.27 -0.04 0.52
C ILE A 125 12.38 0.62 1.89
N SER A 126 12.66 1.92 1.92
CA SER A 126 12.99 2.68 3.13
C SER A 126 11.93 2.59 4.24
N ARG A 127 10.65 2.47 3.89
CA ARG A 127 9.57 2.32 4.89
C ARG A 127 9.69 1.06 5.76
N THR A 128 10.45 0.05 5.33
CA THR A 128 10.63 -1.19 6.10
C THR A 128 11.67 -1.09 7.20
N ASP A 129 12.47 -0.02 7.24
CA ASP A 129 13.51 0.18 8.24
C ASP A 129 12.95 0.17 9.67
N VAL A 130 11.73 0.70 9.85
CA VAL A 130 11.04 0.73 11.16
C VAL A 130 10.76 -0.67 11.73
N PHE A 131 10.69 -1.70 10.88
CA PHE A 131 10.44 -3.09 11.30
C PHE A 131 11.68 -3.74 11.94
N TYR A 132 12.85 -3.12 11.84
CA TYR A 132 14.09 -3.52 12.49
C TYR A 132 14.44 -2.61 13.69
N ASP A 133 13.69 -1.53 13.90
CA ASP A 133 13.82 -0.65 15.06
C ASP A 133 13.07 -1.23 16.26
N LYS A 134 13.84 -1.70 17.27
CA LYS A 134 13.29 -2.31 18.48
C LYS A 134 12.45 -1.35 19.31
N ASP A 135 12.79 -0.07 19.31
CA ASP A 135 12.06 0.96 20.06
C ASP A 135 10.73 1.28 19.37
N PHE A 136 10.73 1.37 18.03
CA PHE A 136 9.52 1.50 17.25
C PHE A 136 8.58 0.29 17.49
N ILE A 137 9.07 -0.95 17.38
CA ILE A 137 8.29 -2.18 17.58
C ILE A 137 7.68 -2.21 18.98
N LYS A 138 8.48 -1.89 20.01
CA LYS A 138 8.01 -1.83 21.39
C LYS A 138 6.90 -0.79 21.56
N LYS A 139 7.13 0.41 21.07
CA LYS A 139 6.14 1.52 21.11
C LYS A 139 4.87 1.19 20.33
N ALA A 140 4.99 0.52 19.19
CA ALA A 140 3.85 0.06 18.40
C ALA A 140 2.94 -0.88 19.23
N LYS A 141 3.52 -1.89 19.86
CA LYS A 141 2.79 -2.82 20.76
C LYS A 141 2.14 -2.11 21.93
N GLU A 142 2.85 -1.20 22.60
CA GLU A 142 2.32 -0.41 23.71
C GLU A 142 1.13 0.46 23.26
N THR A 143 1.22 1.04 22.06
CA THR A 143 0.13 1.84 21.49
C THR A 143 -1.09 0.99 21.18
N VAL A 144 -0.91 -0.20 20.58
CA VAL A 144 -2.01 -1.16 20.35
C VAL A 144 -2.66 -1.55 21.67
N TYR A 145 -1.90 -1.92 22.70
CA TYR A 145 -2.42 -2.27 24.01
C TYR A 145 -3.12 -1.12 24.76
N SER A 146 -2.74 0.11 24.46
CA SER A 146 -3.39 1.30 25.05
C SER A 146 -4.72 1.59 24.38
N LEU A 147 -4.79 1.51 23.05
CA LEU A 147 -5.99 1.82 22.28
C LEU A 147 -6.99 0.66 22.21
N CYS A 148 -6.48 -0.56 22.33
CA CYS A 148 -7.26 -1.80 22.28
C CYS A 148 -6.89 -2.70 23.50
N PRO A 149 -7.31 -2.35 24.73
CA PRO A 149 -6.92 -3.10 25.95
C PRO A 149 -7.30 -4.58 25.90
N GLN A 150 -8.33 -4.95 25.12
CA GLN A 150 -8.78 -6.32 24.91
C GLN A 150 -7.71 -7.23 24.27
N THR A 151 -6.71 -6.64 23.62
CA THR A 151 -5.60 -7.38 23.02
C THR A 151 -4.59 -7.90 24.04
N ARG A 152 -4.66 -7.42 25.29
CA ARG A 152 -3.74 -7.87 26.35
C ARG A 152 -4.00 -9.32 26.71
N GLY A 153 -2.96 -10.14 26.59
CA GLY A 153 -3.03 -11.58 26.89
C GLY A 153 -3.62 -12.45 25.79
N LYS A 154 -4.00 -11.85 24.66
CA LYS A 154 -4.47 -12.57 23.47
C LYS A 154 -3.52 -12.39 22.29
N LYS A 155 -3.55 -13.30 21.34
CA LYS A 155 -2.90 -13.17 20.06
C LYS A 155 -3.72 -12.26 19.14
N ILE A 156 -3.04 -11.51 18.29
CA ILE A 156 -3.68 -10.52 17.42
C ILE A 156 -3.73 -11.06 16.00
N ILE A 157 -4.94 -11.16 15.45
CA ILE A 157 -5.18 -11.36 14.03
C ILE A 157 -5.42 -9.99 13.40
N LEU A 158 -4.61 -9.61 12.42
CA LEU A 158 -4.85 -8.42 11.60
C LEU A 158 -5.59 -8.84 10.33
N TYR A 159 -6.77 -8.27 10.10
CA TYR A 159 -7.45 -8.34 8.82
C TYR A 159 -7.30 -7.02 8.07
N ALA A 160 -6.54 -7.05 6.98
CA ALA A 160 -6.22 -5.87 6.18
C ALA A 160 -6.57 -6.10 4.71
N PRO A 161 -7.87 -6.03 4.34
CA PRO A 161 -8.30 -6.32 2.99
C PRO A 161 -8.05 -5.15 2.02
N THR A 162 -7.86 -5.47 0.75
CA THR A 162 -7.91 -4.50 -0.34
C THR A 162 -9.35 -4.01 -0.54
N PHE A 163 -9.52 -2.73 -0.81
CA PHE A 163 -10.84 -2.19 -1.17
C PHE A 163 -11.29 -2.69 -2.54
N ARG A 164 -12.61 -2.68 -2.76
CA ARG A 164 -13.23 -2.97 -4.06
C ARG A 164 -13.69 -1.67 -4.71
N GLY A 165 -13.82 -1.69 -6.03
CA GLY A 165 -14.24 -0.53 -6.80
C GLY A 165 -13.12 0.50 -7.05
N ARG A 166 -13.47 1.60 -7.72
CA ARG A 166 -12.55 2.72 -7.96
C ARG A 166 -12.45 3.61 -6.72
N VAL A 167 -11.34 4.32 -6.56
CA VAL A 167 -11.04 5.18 -5.38
C VAL A 167 -12.22 6.04 -4.91
N VAL A 168 -12.98 6.63 -5.84
CA VAL A 168 -14.14 7.49 -5.52
C VAL A 168 -15.32 6.71 -4.93
N LYS A 169 -15.40 5.41 -5.22
CA LYS A 169 -16.45 4.49 -4.77
C LYS A 169 -15.81 3.26 -4.12
N ALA A 170 -14.77 3.47 -3.31
CA ALA A 170 -14.08 2.40 -2.62
C ALA A 170 -14.97 1.82 -1.51
N GLU A 171 -15.19 0.51 -1.56
CA GLU A 171 -15.96 -0.25 -0.58
C GLU A 171 -15.07 -1.27 0.11
N GLY A 172 -15.32 -1.51 1.40
CA GLY A 172 -14.69 -2.58 2.15
C GLY A 172 -15.36 -3.91 1.84
N PRO A 173 -14.60 -5.00 1.67
CA PRO A 173 -15.20 -6.33 1.58
C PRO A 173 -15.83 -6.71 2.92
N ASP A 174 -16.98 -7.41 2.86
CA ASP A 174 -17.81 -7.79 4.01
C ASP A 174 -18.02 -9.31 4.14
N GLN A 175 -17.23 -10.09 3.41
CA GLN A 175 -17.41 -11.55 3.33
C GLN A 175 -16.79 -12.31 4.51
N LEU A 176 -15.96 -11.67 5.35
CA LEU A 176 -15.35 -12.34 6.49
C LEU A 176 -16.41 -12.64 7.56
N ASN A 177 -16.62 -13.90 7.89
CA ASN A 177 -17.57 -14.32 8.91
C ASN A 177 -16.99 -14.13 10.33
N ILE A 178 -17.17 -12.92 10.86
CA ILE A 178 -16.63 -12.53 12.17
C ILE A 178 -17.21 -13.37 13.30
N GLN A 179 -18.52 -13.75 13.21
CA GLN A 179 -19.17 -14.58 14.22
C GLN A 179 -18.54 -15.97 14.30
N ALA A 180 -18.35 -16.64 13.15
CA ALA A 180 -17.71 -17.95 13.14
C ALA A 180 -16.27 -17.92 13.65
N MET A 181 -15.54 -16.83 13.35
CA MET A 181 -14.20 -16.62 13.91
C MET A 181 -14.23 -16.43 15.43
N MET A 182 -15.16 -15.66 15.94
CA MET A 182 -15.35 -15.43 17.37
C MET A 182 -15.66 -16.74 18.09
N ASP A 183 -16.59 -17.52 17.57
CA ASP A 183 -17.03 -18.79 18.16
C ASP A 183 -15.87 -19.80 18.26
N SER A 184 -14.94 -19.76 17.29
CA SER A 184 -13.82 -20.70 17.22
C SER A 184 -12.54 -20.20 17.88
N LEU A 185 -12.29 -18.92 17.90
CA LEU A 185 -10.98 -18.32 18.22
C LEU A 185 -11.06 -17.29 19.35
N GLY A 186 -12.25 -16.87 19.79
CA GLY A 186 -12.43 -15.73 20.68
C GLY A 186 -11.77 -15.85 22.06
N ASP A 187 -11.46 -17.08 22.52
CA ASP A 187 -10.76 -17.29 23.78
C ASP A 187 -9.28 -16.88 23.71
N GLU A 188 -8.62 -17.14 22.59
CA GLU A 188 -7.17 -16.94 22.43
C GLU A 188 -6.80 -15.74 21.58
N TYR A 189 -7.69 -15.28 20.70
CA TYR A 189 -7.39 -14.27 19.70
C TYR A 189 -8.29 -13.04 19.78
N ILE A 190 -7.80 -11.93 19.23
CA ILE A 190 -8.55 -10.71 18.94
C ILE A 190 -8.36 -10.37 17.46
N LEU A 191 -9.42 -9.98 16.79
CA LEU A 191 -9.42 -9.54 15.40
C LEU A 191 -9.33 -8.01 15.33
N LEU A 192 -8.26 -7.48 14.75
CA LEU A 192 -8.12 -6.07 14.42
C LEU A 192 -8.35 -5.87 12.92
N ILE A 193 -9.30 -5.01 12.55
CA ILE A 193 -9.69 -4.76 11.16
C ILE A 193 -9.13 -3.41 10.73
N LYS A 194 -8.32 -3.40 9.67
CA LYS A 194 -7.74 -2.19 9.08
C LYS A 194 -8.17 -2.05 7.62
N HIS A 195 -9.24 -1.32 7.38
CA HIS A 195 -9.63 -0.96 6.02
C HIS A 195 -8.71 0.11 5.44
N HIS A 196 -8.60 0.11 4.11
CA HIS A 196 -7.85 1.12 3.38
C HIS A 196 -8.46 2.52 3.60
N PRO A 197 -7.68 3.61 3.69
CA PRO A 197 -8.18 4.98 3.92
C PRO A 197 -9.21 5.48 2.90
N PHE A 198 -9.26 4.89 1.71
CA PHE A 198 -10.27 5.21 0.69
C PHE A 198 -11.67 4.69 1.04
N VAL A 199 -11.77 3.67 1.89
CA VAL A 199 -13.05 3.11 2.33
C VAL A 199 -13.70 4.03 3.36
N LYS A 200 -14.75 4.73 2.95
CA LYS A 200 -15.50 5.63 3.83
C LYS A 200 -16.66 4.93 4.53
N LYS A 201 -17.34 4.04 3.80
CA LYS A 201 -18.40 3.19 4.35
C LYS A 201 -17.82 1.80 4.60
N ARG A 202 -17.66 1.46 5.87
CA ARG A 202 -17.10 0.17 6.31
C ARG A 202 -18.22 -0.79 6.69
N PRO A 203 -18.00 -2.10 6.52
CA PRO A 203 -18.90 -3.13 7.05
C PRO A 203 -19.08 -2.98 8.57
N ASP A 204 -20.28 -3.20 9.05
CA ASP A 204 -20.57 -3.18 10.49
C ASP A 204 -20.06 -4.47 11.16
N ILE A 205 -19.51 -4.33 12.36
CA ILE A 205 -19.18 -5.47 13.23
C ILE A 205 -20.45 -5.78 14.06
N PRO A 206 -20.95 -7.05 14.04
CA PRO A 206 -22.07 -7.45 14.86
C PRO A 206 -21.88 -7.07 16.32
N ASP A 207 -22.93 -6.63 17.01
CA ASP A 207 -22.85 -6.14 18.38
C ASP A 207 -22.24 -7.19 19.34
N GLU A 208 -22.60 -8.44 19.16
CA GLU A 208 -22.09 -9.58 19.91
C GLU A 208 -20.61 -9.85 19.69
N CYS A 209 -20.04 -9.40 18.55
CA CYS A 209 -18.64 -9.62 18.22
C CYS A 209 -17.71 -8.46 18.62
N LYS A 210 -18.23 -7.37 19.19
CA LYS A 210 -17.44 -6.16 19.49
C LYS A 210 -16.34 -6.34 20.53
N ASP A 211 -16.41 -7.36 21.35
CA ASP A 211 -15.35 -7.73 22.28
C ASP A 211 -14.23 -8.56 21.62
N PHE A 212 -14.52 -9.17 20.46
CA PHE A 212 -13.58 -9.98 19.67
C PHE A 212 -12.99 -9.21 18.48
N ALA A 213 -13.80 -8.43 17.77
CA ALA A 213 -13.40 -7.73 16.56
C ALA A 213 -13.48 -6.21 16.72
N LEU A 214 -12.44 -5.50 16.30
CA LEU A 214 -12.32 -4.04 16.45
C LEU A 214 -11.93 -3.41 15.12
N ASP A 215 -12.74 -2.47 14.62
CA ASP A 215 -12.31 -1.58 13.52
C ASP A 215 -11.36 -0.51 14.08
N ILE A 216 -10.12 -0.61 13.66
CA ILE A 216 -9.04 0.31 14.09
C ILE A 216 -8.53 1.16 12.93
N SER A 217 -9.27 1.23 11.83
CA SER A 217 -8.83 1.84 10.56
C SER A 217 -8.36 3.28 10.69
N GLU A 218 -8.95 4.05 11.60
CA GLU A 218 -8.59 5.47 11.84
C GLU A 218 -7.73 5.67 13.09
N LYS A 219 -7.49 4.63 13.89
CA LYS A 219 -6.85 4.74 15.19
C LYS A 219 -5.36 4.39 15.19
N LEU A 220 -4.94 3.51 14.29
CA LEU A 220 -3.59 2.94 14.25
C LEU A 220 -3.06 2.94 12.82
N GLU A 221 -1.79 3.22 12.70
CA GLU A 221 -1.08 3.12 11.43
C GLU A 221 -0.79 1.65 11.08
N ILE A 222 -0.70 1.36 9.78
CA ILE A 222 -0.49 -0.01 9.31
C ILE A 222 0.83 -0.60 9.83
N ASP A 223 1.88 0.19 9.88
CA ASP A 223 3.20 -0.28 10.33
C ASP A 223 3.19 -0.71 11.80
N GLN A 224 2.40 -0.01 12.65
CA GLN A 224 2.20 -0.40 14.05
C GLN A 224 1.46 -1.74 14.18
N LEU A 225 0.50 -1.96 13.29
CA LEU A 225 -0.31 -3.18 13.27
C LEU A 225 0.50 -4.38 12.76
N LEU A 226 1.30 -4.20 11.70
CA LEU A 226 2.18 -5.24 11.19
C LEU A 226 3.19 -5.69 12.24
N CYS A 227 3.78 -4.75 13.00
CA CYS A 227 4.69 -5.08 14.11
C CYS A 227 4.01 -5.85 15.24
N SER A 228 2.72 -5.62 15.48
CA SER A 228 2.01 -6.08 16.68
C SER A 228 1.18 -7.33 16.47
N SER A 229 0.80 -7.65 15.21
CA SER A 229 -0.05 -8.79 14.90
C SER A 229 0.73 -10.11 14.85
N ASP A 230 0.10 -11.19 15.29
CA ASP A 230 0.65 -12.55 15.26
C ASP A 230 0.27 -13.30 13.97
N ILE A 231 -0.86 -12.96 13.36
CA ILE A 231 -1.36 -13.51 12.09
C ILE A 231 -1.87 -12.35 11.24
N CYS A 232 -1.62 -12.40 9.93
CA CYS A 232 -2.19 -11.47 8.97
C CYS A 232 -3.14 -12.18 8.02
N ILE A 233 -4.37 -11.70 7.94
CA ILE A 233 -5.34 -12.06 6.90
C ILE A 233 -5.41 -10.90 5.92
N SER A 234 -5.10 -11.15 4.66
CA SER A 234 -5.20 -10.17 3.59
C SER A 234 -5.65 -10.85 2.30
N ASP A 235 -5.69 -10.11 1.22
CA ASP A 235 -6.08 -10.63 -0.09
C ASP A 235 -5.04 -10.22 -1.16
N TYR A 236 -5.22 -9.09 -1.82
CA TYR A 236 -4.41 -8.61 -2.94
C TYR A 236 -3.47 -7.46 -2.56
N SER A 237 -3.26 -7.21 -1.28
CA SER A 237 -2.46 -6.10 -0.80
C SER A 237 -0.97 -6.40 -0.84
N SER A 238 -0.17 -5.42 -1.29
CA SER A 238 1.30 -5.52 -1.23
C SER A 238 1.85 -5.51 0.20
N LEU A 239 1.04 -5.19 1.23
CA LEU A 239 1.47 -5.24 2.62
C LEU A 239 1.95 -6.64 3.06
N VAL A 240 1.55 -7.70 2.33
CA VAL A 240 2.00 -9.07 2.61
C VAL A 240 3.50 -9.23 2.45
N PHE A 241 4.13 -8.44 1.56
CA PHE A 241 5.59 -8.43 1.43
C PHE A 241 6.28 -7.79 2.64
N GLU A 242 5.70 -6.70 3.19
CA GLU A 242 6.20 -6.12 4.44
C GLU A 242 5.98 -7.07 5.61
N TYR A 243 4.80 -7.71 5.68
CA TYR A 243 4.51 -8.65 6.76
C TYR A 243 5.39 -9.90 6.72
N SER A 244 5.83 -10.34 5.53
CA SER A 244 6.72 -11.49 5.37
C SER A 244 8.06 -11.32 6.10
N LEU A 245 8.51 -10.07 6.32
CA LEU A 245 9.74 -9.78 7.07
C LEU A 245 9.67 -10.23 8.54
N PHE A 246 8.48 -10.45 9.07
CA PHE A 246 8.29 -10.95 10.43
C PHE A 246 8.25 -12.50 10.53
N GLU A 247 8.24 -13.21 9.39
CA GLU A 247 8.16 -14.68 9.33
C GLU A 247 6.97 -15.24 10.12
N ARG A 248 5.85 -14.51 10.14
CA ARG A 248 4.61 -14.88 10.84
C ARG A 248 3.57 -15.43 9.87
N PRO A 249 2.59 -16.22 10.34
CA PRO A 249 1.55 -16.79 9.49
C PRO A 249 0.75 -15.74 8.73
N MET A 250 0.49 -16.01 7.45
CA MET A 250 -0.41 -15.25 6.58
C MET A 250 -1.50 -16.14 6.03
N ILE A 251 -2.71 -15.59 5.89
CA ILE A 251 -3.85 -16.22 5.24
C ILE A 251 -4.32 -15.28 4.13
N PHE A 252 -4.53 -15.82 2.95
CA PHE A 252 -4.96 -15.07 1.77
C PHE A 252 -6.44 -15.32 1.53
N PHE A 253 -7.29 -14.41 2.02
CA PHE A 253 -8.74 -14.50 1.86
C PHE A 253 -9.18 -13.87 0.54
N ALA A 254 -9.19 -14.70 -0.51
CA ALA A 254 -9.34 -14.29 -1.91
C ALA A 254 -10.63 -14.85 -2.53
N TYR A 255 -11.80 -14.56 -1.93
CA TYR A 255 -13.11 -15.07 -2.34
C TYR A 255 -13.56 -14.61 -3.74
N ASP A 256 -12.98 -13.56 -4.28
CA ASP A 256 -13.31 -12.96 -5.58
C ASP A 256 -12.09 -12.87 -6.51
N LEU A 257 -11.19 -13.87 -6.45
CA LEU A 257 -9.90 -13.85 -7.14
C LEU A 257 -10.04 -13.65 -8.66
N ASP A 258 -10.95 -14.37 -9.30
CA ASP A 258 -11.14 -14.30 -10.76
C ASP A 258 -11.62 -12.92 -11.19
N ASP A 259 -12.65 -12.37 -10.52
CA ASP A 259 -13.19 -11.05 -10.80
C ASP A 259 -12.12 -9.95 -10.58
N TYR A 260 -11.31 -10.10 -9.52
CA TYR A 260 -10.27 -9.14 -9.22
C TYR A 260 -9.12 -9.20 -10.23
N PHE A 261 -8.78 -10.40 -10.71
CA PHE A 261 -7.78 -10.61 -11.75
C PHE A 261 -8.17 -9.90 -13.05
N ASP A 262 -9.41 -10.08 -13.51
CA ASP A 262 -9.93 -9.44 -14.72
C ASP A 262 -9.99 -7.92 -14.61
N TRP A 263 -10.22 -7.41 -13.40
CA TRP A 263 -10.34 -5.99 -13.16
C TRP A 263 -8.99 -5.26 -13.15
N ARG A 264 -7.95 -5.83 -12.54
CA ARG A 264 -6.66 -5.14 -12.32
C ARG A 264 -5.44 -5.89 -12.82
N GLY A 265 -5.44 -7.23 -12.75
CA GLY A 265 -4.32 -8.09 -13.09
C GLY A 265 -3.21 -8.13 -12.03
N PHE A 266 -2.41 -9.20 -12.10
CA PHE A 266 -1.25 -9.43 -11.25
C PHE A 266 0.00 -9.60 -12.11
N TYR A 267 1.19 -9.39 -11.50
CA TYR A 267 2.48 -9.62 -12.16
C TYR A 267 2.89 -11.09 -12.12
N TYR A 268 2.37 -11.84 -11.17
CA TYR A 268 2.69 -13.25 -10.94
C TYR A 268 1.41 -14.07 -10.84
N ASP A 269 1.53 -15.37 -10.97
CA ASP A 269 0.45 -16.27 -10.57
C ASP A 269 0.17 -16.09 -9.08
N TYR A 270 -1.10 -15.93 -8.75
CA TYR A 270 -1.49 -15.61 -7.38
C TYR A 270 -1.17 -16.76 -6.43
N GLY A 271 -1.46 -18.01 -6.83
CA GLY A 271 -1.24 -19.18 -6.00
C GLY A 271 0.26 -19.50 -5.79
N GLU A 272 1.10 -19.18 -6.78
CA GLU A 272 2.54 -19.41 -6.68
C GLU A 272 3.24 -18.38 -5.78
N LEU A 273 2.72 -17.14 -5.75
CA LEU A 273 3.35 -16.05 -4.98
C LEU A 273 2.97 -16.09 -3.50
N THR A 274 1.81 -16.63 -3.15
CA THR A 274 1.28 -16.59 -1.79
C THR A 274 1.90 -17.66 -0.89
N PRO A 275 2.65 -17.31 0.17
CA PRO A 275 3.35 -18.29 1.03
C PRO A 275 2.46 -18.91 2.10
N GLY A 276 1.16 -18.63 2.11
CA GLY A 276 0.17 -19.15 3.05
C GLY A 276 -1.05 -19.70 2.34
N PRO A 277 -2.01 -20.27 3.09
CA PRO A 277 -3.23 -20.79 2.49
C PRO A 277 -4.04 -19.69 1.80
N VAL A 278 -4.52 -20.01 0.59
CA VAL A 278 -5.50 -19.21 -0.16
C VAL A 278 -6.87 -19.80 0.12
N VAL A 279 -7.77 -19.00 0.67
CA VAL A 279 -9.11 -19.42 1.05
C VAL A 279 -10.16 -18.50 0.44
N ALA A 280 -11.29 -19.06 0.04
CA ALA A 280 -12.43 -18.33 -0.52
C ALA A 280 -13.63 -18.25 0.45
N GLU A 281 -13.64 -19.09 1.49
CA GLU A 281 -14.71 -19.19 2.49
C GLU A 281 -14.12 -19.12 3.92
N THR A 282 -14.92 -18.67 4.87
CA THR A 282 -14.57 -18.58 6.31
C THR A 282 -15.42 -19.49 7.15
#